data_8720c6e69b8d9ca6fd0258cdcb8e7e76
#
_entry.id   8720c6e69b8d9ca6fd0258cdcb8e7e76
#
_cell.length_a   1.000
_cell.length_b   1.000
_cell.length_c   1.000
_cell.angle_alpha   90.00
_cell.angle_beta   90.00
_cell.angle_gamma   90.00
#
_symmetry.space_group_name_H-M   'P 1'
#
loop_
_entity.id
_entity.type
_entity.pdbx_description
1 polymer ?
#
loop_
_entity_poly.entity_id
_entity_poly.type
_entity_poly.pdbx_seq_one_letter_code
_entity_poly.pdbx_strand_id
1 'polypeptide(L)'
;EGDIFACDKVLTEYRKGDRKMAAFVSARAGDIPMDRRGYEIHEYQPAFIAPSRLLTLDELRKRGFGEAIYANSTPAQRAALTDMDRRIVRREEWMCAQTMINNACTMQTYIDDKTEGEKLYVKFFDDASDHTYTVATKWNATGGDFFGDVKAMCRKLSKRGLRAVDLVLGSDAADAILDMEKVQKLLDRSSGIIIGTIDQELSRYD
;
A
#
# COMPACT_ATOMS: atom_id res chain seq x y z
N GLU A 1 -13.32 -5.32 -7.79
CA GLU A 1 -13.04 -5.20 -9.24
C GLU A 1 -12.29 -3.89 -9.44
N GLY A 2 -11.03 -3.97 -9.89
CA GLY A 2 -10.21 -2.80 -10.14
C GLY A 2 -10.63 -2.12 -11.44
N ASP A 3 -10.42 -0.83 -11.52
CA ASP A 3 -10.62 -0.06 -12.74
C ASP A 3 -9.58 -0.51 -13.79
N ILE A 4 -10.05 -1.09 -14.89
CA ILE A 4 -9.21 -1.55 -15.99
C ILE A 4 -9.30 -0.53 -17.12
N PHE A 5 -8.15 -0.02 -17.56
CA PHE A 5 -8.07 0.96 -18.64
C PHE A 5 -7.47 0.32 -19.89
N ALA A 6 -8.05 0.59 -21.04
CA ALA A 6 -7.59 0.12 -22.35
C ALA A 6 -6.89 1.23 -23.15
N CYS A 7 -6.22 2.17 -22.47
CA CYS A 7 -5.57 3.32 -23.10
C CYS A 7 -4.16 3.53 -22.50
N ASP A 8 -3.27 4.13 -23.29
CA ASP A 8 -1.88 4.39 -22.91
C ASP A 8 -1.74 5.45 -21.80
N LYS A 9 -2.75 6.31 -21.64
CA LYS A 9 -2.75 7.40 -20.66
C LYS A 9 -4.10 7.48 -19.98
N VAL A 10 -4.06 7.63 -18.66
CA VAL A 10 -5.25 7.76 -17.81
C VAL A 10 -5.28 9.16 -17.23
N LEU A 11 -6.41 9.83 -17.39
CA LEU A 11 -6.69 11.12 -16.74
C LEU A 11 -7.51 10.87 -15.49
N THR A 12 -6.98 11.26 -14.35
CA THR A 12 -7.69 11.18 -13.07
C THR A 12 -8.09 12.58 -12.60
N GLU A 13 -9.39 12.74 -12.31
CA GLU A 13 -9.88 13.96 -11.69
C GLU A 13 -9.77 13.87 -10.18
N TYR A 14 -9.02 14.80 -9.58
CA TYR A 14 -8.91 14.93 -8.14
C TYR A 14 -9.75 16.11 -7.65
N ARG A 15 -10.67 15.85 -6.73
CA ARG A 15 -11.52 16.87 -6.10
C ARG A 15 -11.20 16.95 -4.61
N LYS A 16 -10.65 18.08 -4.17
CA LYS A 16 -10.47 18.34 -2.74
C LYS A 16 -11.84 18.44 -2.05
N GLY A 17 -12.04 17.71 -0.99
CA GLY A 17 -13.24 17.84 -0.16
C GLY A 17 -13.34 19.25 0.42
N ASP A 18 -14.50 19.93 0.24
CA ASP A 18 -14.79 21.21 0.86
C ASP A 18 -15.62 21.00 2.12
N ARG A 19 -15.19 21.61 3.21
CA ARG A 19 -15.86 21.59 4.52
C ARG A 19 -16.56 22.90 4.85
N LYS A 20 -16.76 23.77 3.86
CA LYS A 20 -17.49 25.02 4.07
C LYS A 20 -18.91 24.69 4.53
N MET A 21 -19.31 25.32 5.60
CA MET A 21 -20.70 25.27 6.07
C MET A 21 -21.56 26.28 5.31
N ALA A 22 -22.82 25.95 5.12
CA ALA A 22 -23.79 26.93 4.59
C ALA A 22 -23.85 28.12 5.50
N ALA A 23 -23.87 29.33 4.91
CA ALA A 23 -23.99 30.58 5.67
C ALA A 23 -25.43 30.79 6.15
N PHE A 24 -25.58 31.35 7.35
CA PHE A 24 -26.88 31.82 7.79
C PHE A 24 -27.23 33.13 7.05
N VAL A 25 -28.41 33.14 6.46
CA VAL A 25 -28.88 34.27 5.66
C VAL A 25 -30.04 34.97 6.40
N SER A 26 -30.07 36.30 6.37
CA SER A 26 -31.22 37.06 6.91
C SER A 26 -32.47 36.74 6.07
N ALA A 27 -33.63 36.68 6.74
CA ALA A 27 -34.93 36.43 6.07
C ALA A 27 -35.28 37.47 4.98
N ARG A 28 -34.55 38.57 4.94
CA ARG A 28 -34.70 39.65 3.94
C ARG A 28 -33.61 39.66 2.88
N ALA A 29 -32.59 38.84 3.02
CA ALA A 29 -31.51 38.72 2.05
C ALA A 29 -31.81 37.56 1.07
N GLY A 30 -31.39 37.74 -0.17
CA GLY A 30 -31.47 36.66 -1.17
C GLY A 30 -30.51 35.54 -0.88
N ASP A 31 -30.59 34.48 -1.68
CA ASP A 31 -29.73 33.30 -1.59
C ASP A 31 -28.26 33.68 -1.77
N ILE A 32 -27.37 32.99 -1.05
CA ILE A 32 -25.93 33.11 -1.25
C ILE A 32 -25.54 31.98 -2.19
N PRO A 33 -25.07 32.26 -3.41
CA PRO A 33 -24.66 31.24 -4.35
C PRO A 33 -23.43 30.50 -3.82
N MET A 34 -23.46 29.19 -3.90
CA MET A 34 -22.31 28.35 -3.56
C MET A 34 -21.38 28.25 -4.78
N ASP A 35 -20.09 28.45 -4.56
CA ASP A 35 -19.07 28.27 -5.58
C ASP A 35 -19.01 26.81 -6.06
N ARG A 36 -18.81 26.62 -7.35
CA ARG A 36 -18.53 25.28 -7.90
C ARG A 36 -17.16 24.81 -7.41
N ARG A 37 -17.07 23.57 -7.02
CA ARG A 37 -15.80 22.95 -6.66
C ARG A 37 -14.93 22.82 -7.91
N GLY A 38 -13.70 23.32 -7.82
CA GLY A 38 -12.67 23.04 -8.80
C GLY A 38 -12.23 21.58 -8.73
N TYR A 39 -11.67 21.09 -9.80
CA TYR A 39 -11.00 19.80 -9.89
C TYR A 39 -9.63 20.00 -10.52
N GLU A 40 -8.69 19.15 -10.12
CA GLU A 40 -7.36 19.06 -10.72
C GLU A 40 -7.31 17.80 -11.56
N ILE A 41 -6.76 17.90 -12.78
CA ILE A 41 -6.60 16.75 -13.64
C ILE A 41 -5.14 16.32 -13.57
N HIS A 42 -4.92 15.06 -13.20
CA HIS A 42 -3.61 14.44 -13.23
C HIS A 42 -3.57 13.40 -14.34
N GLU A 43 -2.54 13.49 -15.18
CA GLU A 43 -2.27 12.52 -16.22
C GLU A 43 -1.35 11.43 -15.66
N TYR A 44 -1.72 10.20 -15.86
CA TYR A 44 -0.97 9.03 -15.47
C TYR A 44 -0.68 8.13 -16.66
N GLN A 45 0.58 7.75 -16.83
CA GLN A 45 1.02 6.76 -17.79
C GLN A 45 1.44 5.50 -17.06
N PRO A 46 0.70 4.38 -17.21
CA PRO A 46 1.04 3.13 -16.56
C PRO A 46 2.33 2.54 -17.15
N ALA A 47 3.16 1.95 -16.29
CA ALA A 47 4.33 1.20 -16.73
C ALA A 47 3.91 -0.17 -17.27
N PHE A 48 4.57 -0.62 -18.32
CA PHE A 48 4.35 -1.93 -18.90
C PHE A 48 5.23 -2.99 -18.21
N ILE A 49 4.66 -4.10 -17.79
CA ILE A 49 5.36 -5.22 -17.17
C ILE A 49 5.21 -6.45 -18.06
N ALA A 50 6.30 -6.90 -18.68
CA ALA A 50 6.31 -8.03 -19.60
C ALA A 50 7.47 -8.99 -19.29
N PRO A 51 7.34 -9.85 -18.27
CA PRO A 51 8.34 -10.87 -18.01
C PRO A 51 8.31 -11.92 -19.11
N SER A 52 9.48 -12.37 -19.54
CA SER A 52 9.64 -13.48 -20.48
C SER A 52 10.61 -14.53 -19.91
N ARG A 53 10.39 -15.78 -20.25
CA ARG A 53 11.31 -16.89 -19.91
C ARG A 53 11.50 -17.78 -21.12
N LEU A 54 12.75 -18.00 -21.48
CA LEU A 54 13.12 -18.97 -22.48
C LEU A 54 13.18 -20.36 -21.82
N LEU A 55 12.46 -21.31 -22.41
CA LEU A 55 12.56 -22.73 -22.02
C LEU A 55 13.60 -23.39 -22.91
N THR A 56 14.60 -24.01 -22.30
CA THR A 56 15.64 -24.73 -23.03
C THR A 56 15.14 -26.10 -23.46
N LEU A 57 15.73 -26.63 -24.56
CA LEU A 57 15.43 -27.99 -25.01
C LEU A 57 15.74 -29.04 -23.93
N ASP A 58 16.75 -28.79 -23.11
CA ASP A 58 17.10 -29.70 -22.01
C ASP A 58 16.02 -29.72 -20.92
N GLU A 59 15.42 -28.57 -20.60
CA GLU A 59 14.29 -28.53 -19.68
C GLU A 59 13.06 -29.26 -20.21
N LEU A 60 12.79 -29.12 -21.52
CA LEU A 60 11.67 -29.83 -22.17
C LEU A 60 11.88 -31.32 -22.32
N ARG A 61 13.14 -31.78 -22.45
CA ARG A 61 13.50 -33.19 -22.59
C ARG A 61 13.64 -33.94 -21.28
N LYS A 62 13.71 -33.26 -20.14
CA LYS A 62 13.72 -33.89 -18.82
C LYS A 62 12.45 -34.70 -18.64
N ARG A 63 12.63 -36.00 -18.41
CA ARG A 63 11.53 -36.96 -18.22
C ARG A 63 11.91 -38.01 -17.20
N GLY A 64 10.92 -38.59 -16.53
CA GLY A 64 11.09 -39.75 -15.69
C GLY A 64 11.33 -41.04 -16.53
N PHE A 65 11.78 -42.10 -15.88
CA PHE A 65 11.95 -43.38 -16.53
C PHE A 65 10.61 -43.93 -17.03
N GLY A 66 10.51 -44.26 -18.32
CA GLY A 66 9.28 -44.77 -18.92
C GLY A 66 8.29 -43.73 -19.45
N GLU A 67 8.56 -42.43 -19.26
CA GLU A 67 7.71 -41.38 -19.78
C GLU A 67 7.95 -41.06 -21.27
N ALA A 68 6.94 -40.55 -21.96
CA ALA A 68 7.04 -40.16 -23.35
C ALA A 68 8.02 -38.99 -23.57
N ILE A 69 8.56 -38.86 -24.78
CA ILE A 69 9.40 -37.72 -25.17
C ILE A 69 8.56 -36.44 -25.02
N TYR A 70 9.13 -35.41 -24.40
CA TYR A 70 8.47 -34.15 -24.08
C TYR A 70 7.31 -34.21 -23.05
N ALA A 71 7.20 -35.31 -22.28
CA ALA A 71 6.21 -35.39 -21.20
C ALA A 71 6.30 -34.19 -20.24
N ASN A 72 7.50 -33.61 -20.01
CA ASN A 72 7.74 -32.49 -19.15
C ASN A 72 7.43 -31.11 -19.79
N SER A 73 7.05 -31.06 -21.07
CA SER A 73 6.82 -29.75 -21.75
C SER A 73 5.69 -28.94 -21.12
N THR A 74 4.53 -29.56 -20.88
CA THR A 74 3.37 -28.89 -20.28
C THR A 74 3.60 -28.51 -18.82
N PRO A 75 4.12 -29.36 -17.94
CA PRO A 75 4.50 -28.99 -16.58
C PRO A 75 5.53 -27.85 -16.52
N ALA A 76 6.57 -27.89 -17.37
CA ALA A 76 7.59 -26.85 -17.42
C ALA A 76 7.03 -25.49 -17.87
N GLN A 77 6.17 -25.46 -18.89
CA GLN A 77 5.47 -24.26 -19.34
C GLN A 77 4.57 -23.70 -18.22
N ARG A 78 3.80 -24.55 -17.56
CA ARG A 78 2.92 -24.14 -16.46
C ARG A 78 3.72 -23.57 -15.30
N ALA A 79 4.83 -24.21 -14.93
CA ALA A 79 5.71 -23.69 -13.88
C ALA A 79 6.31 -22.31 -14.24
N ALA A 80 6.72 -22.13 -15.51
CA ALA A 80 7.24 -20.87 -16.01
C ALA A 80 6.17 -19.76 -15.96
N LEU A 81 4.95 -20.04 -16.40
CA LEU A 81 3.83 -19.08 -16.34
C LEU A 81 3.50 -18.70 -14.90
N THR A 82 3.44 -19.67 -13.99
CA THR A 82 3.18 -19.40 -12.57
C THR A 82 4.29 -18.56 -11.93
N ASP A 83 5.56 -18.77 -12.30
CA ASP A 83 6.65 -17.94 -11.80
C ASP A 83 6.58 -16.51 -12.33
N MET A 84 6.25 -16.33 -13.61
CA MET A 84 6.04 -15.01 -14.19
C MET A 84 4.89 -14.25 -13.54
N ASP A 85 3.75 -14.91 -13.31
CA ASP A 85 2.60 -14.34 -12.63
C ASP A 85 2.95 -13.88 -11.21
N ARG A 86 3.63 -14.72 -10.43
CA ARG A 86 4.10 -14.34 -9.09
C ARG A 86 5.08 -13.17 -9.09
N ARG A 87 5.85 -12.97 -10.15
CA ARG A 87 6.75 -11.81 -10.28
C ARG A 87 5.98 -10.54 -10.57
N ILE A 88 4.92 -10.62 -11.38
CA ILE A 88 4.03 -9.50 -11.64
C ILE A 88 3.35 -9.07 -10.34
N VAL A 89 2.68 -10.00 -9.64
CA VAL A 89 2.01 -9.72 -8.36
C VAL A 89 2.97 -9.07 -7.34
N ARG A 90 4.18 -9.60 -7.18
CA ARG A 90 5.19 -8.99 -6.30
C ARG A 90 5.58 -7.58 -6.71
N ARG A 91 5.57 -7.27 -7.99
CA ARG A 91 5.85 -5.90 -8.48
C ARG A 91 4.68 -4.96 -8.16
N GLU A 92 3.46 -5.41 -8.32
CA GLU A 92 2.26 -4.66 -7.97
C GLU A 92 2.21 -4.37 -6.46
N GLU A 93 2.44 -5.37 -5.63
CA GLU A 93 2.55 -5.24 -4.17
C GLU A 93 3.62 -4.21 -3.77
N TRP A 94 4.80 -4.28 -4.39
CA TRP A 94 5.87 -3.32 -4.15
C TRP A 94 5.46 -1.89 -4.53
N MET A 95 4.77 -1.71 -5.67
CA MET A 95 4.28 -0.40 -6.10
C MET A 95 3.25 0.16 -5.11
N CYS A 96 2.32 -0.66 -4.64
CA CYS A 96 1.34 -0.29 -3.63
C CYS A 96 2.04 0.14 -2.33
N ALA A 97 3.00 -0.63 -1.85
CA ALA A 97 3.76 -0.31 -0.64
C ALA A 97 4.54 1.01 -0.78
N GLN A 98 5.24 1.23 -1.90
CA GLN A 98 5.95 2.49 -2.17
C GLN A 98 5.00 3.69 -2.17
N THR A 99 3.86 3.54 -2.79
CA THR A 99 2.83 4.59 -2.85
C THR A 99 2.31 4.94 -1.46
N MET A 100 2.00 3.93 -0.65
CA MET A 100 1.49 4.14 0.71
C MET A 100 2.52 4.77 1.65
N ILE A 101 3.79 4.35 1.56
CA ILE A 101 4.85 4.83 2.45
C ILE A 101 5.38 6.19 2.01
N ASN A 102 5.63 6.38 0.72
CA ASN A 102 6.34 7.55 0.18
C ASN A 102 5.43 8.54 -0.53
N ASN A 103 4.12 8.29 -0.62
CA ASN A 103 3.17 9.08 -1.42
C ASN A 103 3.56 9.15 -2.92
N ALA A 104 4.50 8.35 -3.34
CA ALA A 104 5.02 8.34 -4.71
C ALA A 104 5.64 7.00 -5.04
N CYS A 105 5.55 6.62 -6.31
CA CYS A 105 6.25 5.47 -6.85
C CYS A 105 7.07 5.87 -8.06
N THR A 106 8.36 5.51 -8.06
CA THR A 106 9.24 5.69 -9.21
C THR A 106 9.42 4.35 -9.89
N MET A 107 9.00 4.26 -11.14
CA MET A 107 9.10 3.06 -11.96
C MET A 107 10.22 3.24 -12.97
N GLN A 108 11.34 2.54 -12.77
CA GLN A 108 12.44 2.49 -13.72
C GLN A 108 12.09 1.50 -14.83
N THR A 109 12.01 1.99 -16.06
CA THR A 109 11.89 1.12 -17.23
C THR A 109 13.25 0.66 -17.71
N TYR A 110 13.31 -0.49 -18.38
CA TYR A 110 14.52 -1.04 -18.96
C TYR A 110 14.28 -1.29 -20.45
N ILE A 111 15.22 -0.88 -21.28
CA ILE A 111 15.22 -1.17 -22.73
C ILE A 111 15.77 -2.57 -22.95
N ASP A 112 16.84 -2.91 -22.24
CA ASP A 112 17.50 -4.21 -22.22
C ASP A 112 17.92 -4.54 -20.78
N ASP A 113 18.41 -5.77 -20.52
CA ASP A 113 18.86 -6.22 -19.19
C ASP A 113 19.85 -5.27 -18.50
N LYS A 114 20.53 -4.41 -19.25
CA LYS A 114 21.61 -3.51 -18.76
C LYS A 114 21.35 -2.03 -19.02
N THR A 115 20.42 -1.71 -19.91
CA THR A 115 20.18 -0.32 -20.32
C THR A 115 18.91 0.19 -19.63
N GLU A 116 19.09 1.17 -18.76
CA GLU A 116 17.98 1.89 -18.14
C GLU A 116 17.27 2.75 -19.18
N GLY A 117 15.95 2.68 -19.19
CA GLY A 117 15.09 3.53 -19.99
C GLY A 117 14.57 4.73 -19.20
N GLU A 118 13.43 5.24 -19.60
CA GLU A 118 12.77 6.36 -18.96
C GLU A 118 12.29 6.01 -17.54
N LYS A 119 12.39 6.98 -16.62
CA LYS A 119 11.82 6.89 -15.28
C LYS A 119 10.41 7.45 -15.28
N LEU A 120 9.45 6.60 -15.04
CA LEU A 120 8.07 7.02 -14.83
C LEU A 120 7.86 7.31 -13.33
N TYR A 121 7.31 8.46 -13.04
CA TYR A 121 7.10 8.92 -11.68
C TYR A 121 5.62 9.21 -11.44
N VAL A 122 5.08 8.60 -10.42
CA VAL A 122 3.69 8.82 -9.99
C VAL A 122 3.70 9.37 -8.59
N LYS A 123 3.06 10.51 -8.40
CA LYS A 123 2.87 11.16 -7.10
C LYS A 123 1.40 11.50 -6.93
N PHE A 124 0.86 11.17 -5.77
CA PHE A 124 -0.57 11.37 -5.52
C PHE A 124 -0.89 12.74 -4.90
N PHE A 125 -0.04 13.22 -3.99
CA PHE A 125 -0.24 14.50 -3.32
C PHE A 125 1.02 15.35 -3.43
N ASP A 126 0.87 16.61 -3.79
CA ASP A 126 2.00 17.53 -3.93
C ASP A 126 2.63 17.86 -2.60
N ASP A 127 1.83 18.07 -1.57
CA ASP A 127 2.29 18.31 -0.20
C ASP A 127 2.04 17.09 0.68
N ALA A 128 3.11 16.32 0.91
CA ALA A 128 3.07 15.15 1.79
C ALA A 128 3.07 15.52 3.28
N SER A 129 3.36 16.76 3.67
CA SER A 129 3.49 17.20 5.06
C SER A 129 2.21 16.95 5.86
N ASP A 130 1.08 17.11 5.20
CA ASP A 130 -0.23 16.92 5.78
C ASP A 130 -0.62 15.43 5.92
N HIS A 131 0.00 14.54 5.15
CA HIS A 131 -0.29 13.10 5.11
C HIS A 131 0.73 12.28 5.90
N THR A 132 1.84 12.88 6.29
CA THR A 132 2.89 12.22 7.06
C THR A 132 2.89 12.67 8.52
N TYR A 133 3.23 11.76 9.40
CA TYR A 133 3.50 12.01 10.80
C TYR A 133 4.87 11.44 11.14
N THR A 134 5.79 12.29 11.60
CA THR A 134 7.12 11.86 12.01
C THR A 134 7.13 11.69 13.52
N VAL A 135 7.44 10.50 13.97
CA VAL A 135 7.58 10.15 15.38
C VAL A 135 8.79 10.85 15.94
N ALA A 136 8.66 11.55 17.06
CA ALA A 136 9.76 12.27 17.69
C ALA A 136 10.84 11.33 18.28
N THR A 137 10.39 10.24 18.91
CA THR A 137 11.27 9.21 19.48
C THR A 137 10.81 7.85 18.97
N LYS A 138 11.74 7.06 18.44
CA LYS A 138 11.41 5.70 17.96
C LYS A 138 10.83 4.86 19.09
N TRP A 139 9.87 4.02 18.79
CA TRP A 139 9.15 3.23 19.79
C TRP A 139 10.01 2.18 20.49
N ASN A 140 11.08 1.72 19.86
CA ASN A 140 12.09 0.84 20.46
C ASN A 140 13.11 1.58 21.35
N ALA A 141 13.05 2.90 21.45
CA ALA A 141 13.96 3.68 22.27
C ALA A 141 13.31 4.09 23.60
N THR A 142 14.15 4.35 24.59
CA THR A 142 13.71 4.84 25.91
C THR A 142 12.95 6.15 25.75
N GLY A 143 11.70 6.20 26.20
CA GLY A 143 10.83 7.37 26.08
C GLY A 143 9.93 7.38 24.85
N GLY A 144 9.91 6.34 24.04
CA GLY A 144 8.93 6.16 22.96
C GLY A 144 7.50 6.13 23.52
N ASP A 145 6.57 6.86 22.91
CA ASP A 145 5.16 6.94 23.32
C ASP A 145 4.21 6.55 22.19
N PHE A 146 4.07 5.26 21.97
CA PHE A 146 3.18 4.71 20.95
C PHE A 146 1.74 5.25 21.04
N PHE A 147 1.15 5.26 22.23
CA PHE A 147 -0.24 5.71 22.40
C PHE A 147 -0.42 7.20 22.12
N GLY A 148 0.57 8.02 22.51
CA GLY A 148 0.57 9.46 22.19
C GLY A 148 0.66 9.71 20.70
N ASP A 149 1.55 8.99 20.02
CA ASP A 149 1.74 9.11 18.57
C ASP A 149 0.51 8.65 17.78
N VAL A 150 -0.06 7.49 18.10
CA VAL A 150 -1.31 7.01 17.46
C VAL A 150 -2.44 7.98 17.70
N LYS A 151 -2.60 8.51 18.92
CA LYS A 151 -3.61 9.54 19.21
C LYS A 151 -3.40 10.81 18.40
N ALA A 152 -2.15 11.23 18.19
CA ALA A 152 -1.82 12.39 17.36
C ALA A 152 -2.15 12.13 15.89
N MET A 153 -1.82 10.95 15.36
CA MET A 153 -2.19 10.53 14.00
C MET A 153 -3.71 10.49 13.81
N CYS A 154 -4.45 9.89 14.74
CA CYS A 154 -5.92 9.87 14.70
C CYS A 154 -6.52 11.28 14.74
N ARG A 155 -5.97 12.17 15.56
CA ARG A 155 -6.41 13.58 15.61
C ARG A 155 -6.15 14.33 14.31
N LYS A 156 -5.01 14.03 13.63
CA LYS A 156 -4.69 14.62 12.33
C LYS A 156 -5.72 14.23 11.27
N LEU A 157 -6.15 12.97 11.26
CA LEU A 157 -7.22 12.46 10.39
C LEU A 157 -8.57 13.09 10.75
N SER A 158 -8.93 13.12 12.04
CA SER A 158 -10.21 13.67 12.51
C SER A 158 -10.37 15.14 12.18
N LYS A 159 -9.30 15.94 12.27
CA LYS A 159 -9.33 17.37 11.86
C LYS A 159 -9.70 17.53 10.38
N ARG A 160 -9.46 16.52 9.56
CA ARG A 160 -9.86 16.48 8.14
C ARG A 160 -11.19 15.78 7.90
N GLY A 161 -11.88 15.30 8.97
CA GLY A 161 -13.15 14.62 8.93
C GLY A 161 -13.06 13.17 8.49
N LEU A 162 -11.87 12.62 8.51
CA LEU A 162 -11.63 11.22 8.26
C LEU A 162 -11.58 10.48 9.59
N ARG A 163 -12.10 9.28 9.62
CA ARG A 163 -12.01 8.38 10.76
C ARG A 163 -10.86 7.40 10.51
N ALA A 164 -9.96 7.26 11.48
CA ALA A 164 -9.01 6.16 11.47
C ALA A 164 -9.77 4.86 11.76
N VAL A 165 -9.58 3.84 10.92
CA VAL A 165 -10.23 2.53 11.04
C VAL A 165 -9.16 1.47 11.32
N ASP A 166 -8.08 1.48 10.55
CA ASP A 166 -7.05 0.47 10.60
C ASP A 166 -5.68 1.09 10.91
N LEU A 167 -4.83 0.33 11.58
CA LEU A 167 -3.43 0.64 11.82
C LEU A 167 -2.59 -0.53 11.31
N VAL A 168 -1.85 -0.30 10.23
CA VAL A 168 -0.94 -1.30 9.66
C VAL A 168 0.44 -1.09 10.24
N LEU A 169 1.01 -2.12 10.83
CA LEU A 169 2.32 -2.11 11.46
C LEU A 169 3.25 -3.10 10.76
N GLY A 170 4.53 -2.73 10.62
CA GLY A 170 5.56 -3.70 10.24
C GLY A 170 5.94 -4.58 11.44
N SER A 171 6.54 -5.75 11.18
CA SER A 171 6.96 -6.71 12.21
C SER A 171 7.79 -6.06 13.33
N ASP A 172 8.84 -5.32 12.95
CA ASP A 172 9.74 -4.68 13.93
C ASP A 172 9.02 -3.64 14.81
N ALA A 173 8.01 -2.95 14.25
CA ALA A 173 7.21 -1.99 14.99
C ALA A 173 6.24 -2.71 15.95
N ALA A 174 5.67 -3.83 15.52
CA ALA A 174 4.80 -4.66 16.36
C ALA A 174 5.58 -5.23 17.54
N ASP A 175 6.77 -5.79 17.31
CA ASP A 175 7.65 -6.31 18.34
C ASP A 175 8.05 -5.21 19.36
N ALA A 176 8.44 -4.02 18.84
CA ALA A 176 8.77 -2.89 19.70
C ALA A 176 7.60 -2.42 20.57
N ILE A 177 6.36 -2.53 20.08
CA ILE A 177 5.16 -2.19 20.85
C ILE A 177 4.90 -3.22 21.94
N LEU A 178 5.04 -4.51 21.65
CA LEU A 178 4.84 -5.60 22.62
C LEU A 178 5.88 -5.54 23.76
N ASP A 179 7.09 -5.10 23.48
CA ASP A 179 8.15 -4.93 24.46
C ASP A 179 7.97 -3.69 25.36
N MET A 180 7.04 -2.79 25.01
CA MET A 180 6.79 -1.61 25.83
C MET A 180 6.16 -1.95 27.18
N GLU A 181 6.79 -1.52 28.26
CA GLU A 181 6.31 -1.73 29.65
C GLU A 181 4.87 -1.23 29.87
N LYS A 182 4.47 -0.13 29.20
CA LYS A 182 3.10 0.40 29.25
C LYS A 182 2.09 -0.55 28.61
N VAL A 183 2.45 -1.19 27.50
CA VAL A 183 1.61 -2.16 26.78
C VAL A 183 1.50 -3.43 27.62
N GLN A 184 2.61 -3.94 28.12
CA GLN A 184 2.63 -5.11 28.99
C GLN A 184 1.77 -4.91 30.24
N LYS A 185 1.86 -3.75 30.91
CA LYS A 185 0.99 -3.41 32.04
C LYS A 185 -0.50 -3.31 31.68
N LEU A 186 -0.84 -2.91 30.47
CA LEU A 186 -2.22 -2.89 30.00
C LEU A 186 -2.73 -4.31 29.72
N LEU A 187 -1.91 -5.15 29.12
CA LEU A 187 -2.20 -6.56 28.90
C LEU A 187 -2.37 -7.30 30.23
N ASP A 188 -1.49 -7.08 31.20
CA ASP A 188 -1.57 -7.67 32.54
C ASP A 188 -2.85 -7.22 33.28
N ARG A 189 -3.24 -5.97 33.15
CA ARG A 189 -4.48 -5.44 33.77
C ARG A 189 -5.74 -5.94 33.10
N SER A 190 -5.68 -6.19 31.81
CA SER A 190 -6.78 -6.78 31.02
C SER A 190 -6.89 -8.28 31.28
N SER A 191 -5.87 -8.87 31.87
CA SER A 191 -5.69 -10.31 31.91
C SER A 191 -6.20 -10.93 33.21
N GLY A 192 -7.45 -11.09 33.28
CA GLY A 192 -7.89 -12.46 33.48
C GLY A 192 -7.60 -13.32 32.23
N ILE A 193 -6.86 -12.80 31.24
CA ILE A 193 -6.45 -13.49 30.03
C ILE A 193 -5.01 -14.01 30.25
N ILE A 194 -4.91 -15.32 30.39
CA ILE A 194 -3.65 -16.06 30.43
C ILE A 194 -2.88 -15.77 29.13
N ILE A 195 -1.58 -15.42 29.22
CA ILE A 195 -0.68 -15.10 28.11
C ILE A 195 -0.75 -16.11 26.94
N GLY A 196 -1.08 -17.38 27.20
CA GLY A 196 -1.30 -18.39 26.17
C GLY A 196 -2.50 -18.18 25.26
N THR A 197 -3.39 -17.24 25.55
CA THR A 197 -4.54 -16.94 24.70
C THR A 197 -4.20 -15.86 23.66
N ILE A 198 -3.21 -15.02 23.93
CA ILE A 198 -2.74 -13.95 23.02
C ILE A 198 -2.00 -14.57 21.83
N ASP A 199 -1.17 -15.59 22.05
CA ASP A 199 -0.49 -16.32 20.98
C ASP A 199 -1.48 -17.01 20.04
N GLN A 200 -2.62 -17.49 20.55
CA GLN A 200 -3.67 -18.09 19.72
C GLN A 200 -4.49 -17.06 18.94
N GLU A 201 -4.63 -15.83 19.41
CA GLU A 201 -5.33 -14.80 18.67
C GLU A 201 -4.42 -14.13 17.62
N LEU A 202 -3.14 -13.90 17.92
CA LEU A 202 -2.18 -13.40 16.94
C LEU A 202 -1.94 -14.39 15.79
N SER A 203 -1.93 -15.70 16.05
CA SER A 203 -1.80 -16.73 15.01
C SER A 203 -3.05 -16.90 14.11
N ARG A 204 -4.15 -16.21 14.38
CA ARG A 204 -5.34 -16.18 13.53
C ARG A 204 -5.28 -15.11 12.44
N TYR A 205 -4.30 -14.24 12.47
CA TYR A 205 -4.12 -13.13 11.53
C TYR A 205 -2.87 -13.29 10.64
N ASP A 206 -2.17 -14.45 10.72
CA ASP A 206 -1.15 -14.90 9.77
C ASP A 206 -1.84 -15.77 8.61
#